data_e737e6460d3f39371e8d2e1d534dd7f8
#
_entry.id   e737e6460d3f39371e8d2e1d534dd7f8
#
_cell.length_a   1.000
_cell.length_b   1.000
_cell.length_c   1.000
_cell.angle_alpha   90.00
_cell.angle_beta   90.00
_cell.angle_gamma   90.00
#
_symmetry.space_group_name_H-M   'P 1'
#
loop_
_entity.id
_entity.type
_entity.pdbx_description
1 polymer ?
#
loop_
_entity_poly.entity_id
_entity_poly.type
_entity_poly.pdbx_seq_one_letter_code
_entity_poly.pdbx_strand_id
1 'polypeptide(L)'
;MTYDEAIKILKEKFDMEIPWGKDLRTIEEDKLSSLYDTPILVTHYPKKVKAFYMKESPENPEVVHGVDFIGPEGYGELVGGSERESSLEEIEKRLTEEGEDISQYKFYLDTRRYGSVPHGGFGLGVERMISWICGLDSIKDTIPFPRTMLRWKP
;
A
#
# COMPACT_ATOMS: atom_id res chain seq x y z
N MET A 1 -10.93 0.55 8.77
CA MET A 1 -10.45 -0.43 9.78
C MET A 1 -8.95 -0.42 9.86
N THR A 2 -8.38 -0.85 10.96
CA THR A 2 -6.94 -1.08 11.09
C THR A 2 -6.54 -2.43 10.50
N TYR A 3 -5.24 -2.64 10.25
CA TYR A 3 -4.70 -3.94 9.84
C TYR A 3 -5.03 -5.06 10.86
N ASP A 4 -4.95 -4.77 12.16
CA ASP A 4 -5.29 -5.73 13.21
C ASP A 4 -6.77 -6.15 13.16
N GLU A 5 -7.67 -5.20 12.93
CA GLU A 5 -9.10 -5.50 12.71
C GLU A 5 -9.31 -6.32 11.44
N ALA A 6 -8.58 -6.00 10.36
CA ALA A 6 -8.67 -6.73 9.11
C ALA A 6 -8.26 -8.20 9.25
N ILE A 7 -7.10 -8.51 9.86
CA ILE A 7 -6.66 -9.90 10.07
C ILE A 7 -7.59 -10.66 11.03
N LYS A 8 -8.16 -9.98 12.02
CA LYS A 8 -9.17 -10.56 12.92
C LYS A 8 -10.45 -10.95 12.15
N ILE A 9 -10.97 -10.05 11.31
CA ILE A 9 -12.13 -10.32 10.46
C ILE A 9 -11.86 -11.50 9.52
N LEU A 10 -10.69 -11.54 8.89
CA LEU A 10 -10.30 -12.62 7.99
C LEU A 10 -10.27 -13.98 8.71
N LYS A 11 -9.77 -14.03 9.94
CA LYS A 11 -9.79 -15.23 10.76
C LYS A 11 -11.20 -15.64 11.14
N GLU A 12 -12.01 -14.72 11.64
CA GLU A 12 -13.35 -15.01 12.16
C GLU A 12 -14.36 -15.38 11.06
N LYS A 13 -14.27 -14.77 9.88
CA LYS A 13 -15.25 -14.93 8.80
C LYS A 13 -14.84 -15.96 7.75
N PHE A 14 -13.53 -16.15 7.54
CA PHE A 14 -13.02 -16.97 6.45
C PHE A 14 -12.04 -18.07 6.91
N ASP A 15 -11.82 -18.22 8.22
CA ASP A 15 -10.83 -19.14 8.80
C ASP A 15 -9.43 -18.98 8.23
N MET A 16 -9.06 -17.72 7.90
CA MET A 16 -7.75 -17.37 7.35
C MET A 16 -6.84 -16.87 8.46
N GLU A 17 -5.83 -17.66 8.82
CA GLU A 17 -4.81 -17.26 9.79
C GLU A 17 -3.66 -16.53 9.09
N ILE A 18 -3.58 -15.21 9.31
CA ILE A 18 -2.50 -14.38 8.79
C ILE A 18 -1.59 -14.02 9.98
N PRO A 19 -0.32 -14.48 9.97
CA PRO A 19 0.63 -14.06 10.99
C PRO A 19 0.82 -12.55 10.95
N TRP A 20 0.80 -11.92 12.11
CA TRP A 20 1.04 -10.48 12.20
C TRP A 20 2.39 -10.09 11.57
N GLY A 21 2.41 -9.00 10.84
CA GLY A 21 3.61 -8.57 10.12
C GLY A 21 3.75 -9.13 8.70
N LYS A 22 2.71 -9.77 8.15
CA LYS A 22 2.60 -10.10 6.72
C LYS A 22 1.69 -9.11 6.02
N ASP A 23 2.04 -8.74 4.78
CA ASP A 23 1.18 -7.92 3.95
C ASP A 23 -0.08 -8.69 3.53
N LEU A 24 -1.17 -7.97 3.32
CA LEU A 24 -2.37 -8.53 2.73
C LEU A 24 -2.13 -8.71 1.22
N ARG A 25 -2.42 -9.91 0.73
CA ARG A 25 -2.33 -10.23 -0.70
C ARG A 25 -3.71 -10.13 -1.34
N THR A 26 -3.76 -10.21 -2.63
CA THR A 26 -5.01 -10.14 -3.40
C THR A 26 -6.13 -11.04 -2.86
N ILE A 27 -5.80 -12.25 -2.38
CA ILE A 27 -6.80 -13.19 -1.84
C ILE A 27 -7.39 -12.65 -0.54
N GLU A 28 -6.57 -12.12 0.35
CA GLU A 28 -6.99 -11.54 1.61
C GLU A 28 -7.80 -10.26 1.39
N GLU A 29 -7.35 -9.42 0.45
CA GLU A 29 -8.08 -8.20 0.04
C GLU A 29 -9.45 -8.52 -0.55
N ASP A 30 -9.54 -9.49 -1.45
CA ASP A 30 -10.79 -9.95 -2.05
C ASP A 30 -11.78 -10.44 -1.01
N LYS A 31 -11.32 -11.28 -0.07
CA LYS A 31 -12.15 -11.78 1.00
C LYS A 31 -12.66 -10.68 1.91
N LEU A 32 -11.77 -9.74 2.26
CA LEU A 32 -12.12 -8.63 3.13
C LEU A 32 -13.12 -7.69 2.44
N SER A 33 -12.85 -7.30 1.19
CA SER A 33 -13.71 -6.40 0.43
C SER A 33 -15.07 -7.03 0.08
N SER A 34 -15.16 -8.36 -0.05
CA SER A 34 -16.43 -9.06 -0.33
C SER A 34 -17.49 -8.92 0.77
N LEU A 35 -17.12 -8.41 1.94
CA LEU A 35 -18.02 -8.13 3.05
C LEU A 35 -18.73 -6.77 2.92
N TYR A 36 -18.34 -5.96 1.93
CA TYR A 36 -18.75 -4.56 1.82
C TYR A 36 -19.12 -4.23 0.37
N ASP A 37 -20.19 -3.44 0.19
CA ASP A 37 -20.62 -2.93 -1.12
C ASP A 37 -19.88 -1.66 -1.55
N THR A 38 -19.00 -1.15 -0.67
CA THR A 38 -18.22 0.06 -0.90
C THR A 38 -16.74 -0.21 -0.68
N PRO A 39 -15.84 0.62 -1.24
CA PRO A 39 -14.42 0.52 -0.94
C PRO A 39 -14.14 0.60 0.56
N ILE A 40 -13.14 -0.12 1.00
CA ILE A 40 -12.67 -0.13 2.38
C ILE A 40 -11.29 0.52 2.50
N LEU A 41 -11.05 1.17 3.63
CA LEU A 41 -9.75 1.71 3.99
C LEU A 41 -9.14 0.81 5.06
N VAL A 42 -7.96 0.26 4.79
CA VAL A 42 -7.16 -0.47 5.78
C VAL A 42 -5.95 0.39 6.13
N THR A 43 -5.74 0.59 7.42
CA THR A 43 -4.72 1.51 7.95
C THR A 43 -3.81 0.84 8.97
N HIS A 44 -2.73 1.52 9.39
CA HIS A 44 -1.84 1.05 10.46
C HIS A 44 -1.23 -0.32 10.17
N TYR A 45 -0.68 -0.45 8.97
CA TYR A 45 0.05 -1.66 8.58
C TYR A 45 1.34 -1.85 9.38
N PRO A 46 1.77 -3.10 9.59
CA PRO A 46 3.07 -3.38 10.17
C PRO A 46 4.20 -2.71 9.39
N LYS A 47 5.10 -2.03 10.10
CA LYS A 47 6.25 -1.31 9.54
C LYS A 47 7.08 -2.16 8.57
N LYS A 48 7.27 -3.45 8.90
CA LYS A 48 8.13 -4.37 8.14
C LYS A 48 7.66 -4.67 6.72
N VAL A 49 6.38 -4.44 6.41
CA VAL A 49 5.80 -4.74 5.09
C VAL A 49 5.50 -3.49 4.27
N LYS A 50 5.83 -2.33 4.80
CA LYS A 50 5.61 -1.05 4.13
C LYS A 50 6.93 -0.30 3.92
N ALA A 51 6.94 0.58 2.93
CA ALA A 51 8.13 1.27 2.46
C ALA A 51 8.76 2.19 3.52
N PHE A 52 10.08 2.32 3.46
CA PHE A 52 10.92 3.09 4.40
C PHE A 52 10.48 4.53 4.62
N TYR A 53 9.81 5.13 3.67
CA TYR A 53 9.38 6.53 3.72
C TYR A 53 8.06 6.76 4.46
N MET A 54 7.37 5.71 4.86
CA MET A 54 6.12 5.83 5.62
C MET A 54 6.42 6.13 7.08
N LYS A 55 5.75 7.14 7.62
CA LYS A 55 5.95 7.57 9.00
C LYS A 55 5.44 6.54 9.99
N GLU A 56 6.24 6.25 10.99
CA GLU A 56 5.86 5.40 12.11
C GLU A 56 4.76 6.06 12.95
N SER A 57 3.87 5.25 13.50
CA SER A 57 2.86 5.75 14.44
C SER A 57 3.51 6.12 15.77
N PRO A 58 3.26 7.32 16.31
CA PRO A 58 3.77 7.70 17.61
C PRO A 58 3.25 6.83 18.77
N GLU A 59 2.05 6.27 18.60
CA GLU A 59 1.43 5.40 19.61
C GLU A 59 1.97 3.96 19.56
N ASN A 60 2.38 3.51 18.39
CA ASN A 60 2.91 2.16 18.20
C ASN A 60 3.96 2.16 17.07
N PRO A 61 5.28 2.17 17.39
CA PRO A 61 6.35 2.19 16.40
C PRO A 61 6.44 0.95 15.49
N GLU A 62 5.72 -0.14 15.82
CA GLU A 62 5.68 -1.34 14.97
C GLU A 62 4.75 -1.18 13.75
N VAL A 63 3.96 -0.10 13.70
CA VAL A 63 3.04 0.19 12.59
C VAL A 63 3.33 1.56 11.98
N VAL A 64 2.91 1.76 10.73
CA VAL A 64 3.06 3.01 10.01
C VAL A 64 1.70 3.67 9.74
N HIS A 65 1.69 4.99 9.58
CA HIS A 65 0.53 5.77 9.13
C HIS A 65 0.34 5.57 7.60
N GLY A 66 0.17 4.31 7.22
CA GLY A 66 -0.18 3.90 5.87
C GLY A 66 -1.66 3.66 5.71
N VAL A 67 -2.14 3.72 4.49
CA VAL A 67 -3.52 3.43 4.11
C VAL A 67 -3.56 2.78 2.74
N ASP A 68 -4.28 1.67 2.64
CA ASP A 68 -4.65 1.07 1.37
C ASP A 68 -6.17 1.21 1.18
N PHE A 69 -6.56 1.72 0.02
CA PHE A 69 -7.95 1.84 -0.41
C PHE A 69 -8.25 0.66 -1.32
N ILE A 70 -9.01 -0.29 -0.82
CA ILE A 70 -9.32 -1.55 -1.49
C ILE A 70 -10.72 -1.45 -2.10
N GLY A 71 -10.79 -1.65 -3.41
CA GLY A 71 -12.06 -1.66 -4.16
C GLY A 71 -12.92 -2.88 -3.83
N PRO A 72 -14.25 -2.77 -3.93
CA PRO A 72 -15.15 -3.92 -3.82
C PRO A 72 -15.02 -4.84 -5.04
N GLU A 73 -15.74 -5.95 -5.04
CA GLU A 73 -15.89 -6.85 -6.19
C GLU A 73 -14.59 -7.43 -6.77
N GLY A 74 -13.52 -7.51 -5.95
CA GLY A 74 -12.24 -8.10 -6.38
C GLY A 74 -11.33 -7.18 -7.18
N TYR A 75 -11.58 -5.87 -7.21
CA TYR A 75 -10.69 -4.91 -7.89
C TYR A 75 -9.39 -4.66 -7.14
N GLY A 76 -9.26 -5.13 -5.87
CA GLY A 76 -8.05 -5.04 -5.07
C GLY A 76 -7.68 -3.62 -4.67
N GLU A 77 -6.42 -3.40 -4.30
CA GLU A 77 -5.92 -2.08 -3.93
C GLU A 77 -5.96 -1.11 -5.12
N LEU A 78 -6.79 -0.07 -5.02
CA LEU A 78 -6.92 1.02 -5.99
C LEU A 78 -5.96 2.17 -5.70
N VAL A 79 -5.73 2.45 -4.41
CA VAL A 79 -4.85 3.51 -3.92
C VAL A 79 -4.07 3.04 -2.73
N GLY A 80 -2.75 3.23 -2.76
CA GLY A 80 -1.88 3.10 -1.59
C GLY A 80 -1.30 4.45 -1.20
N GLY A 81 -1.36 4.79 0.08
CA GLY A 81 -0.90 6.09 0.57
C GLY A 81 -0.31 6.05 1.96
N SER A 82 0.30 7.15 2.38
CA SER A 82 0.78 7.30 3.76
C SER A 82 1.06 8.75 4.13
N GLU A 83 1.11 9.00 5.42
CA GLU A 83 1.91 10.09 5.95
C GLU A 83 3.38 9.79 5.67
N ARG A 84 4.14 10.79 5.24
CA ARG A 84 5.56 10.63 4.91
C ARG A 84 6.43 11.02 6.09
N GLU A 85 7.49 10.25 6.33
CA GLU A 85 8.49 10.64 7.30
C GLU A 85 9.17 11.95 6.86
N SER A 86 9.20 12.92 7.76
CA SER A 86 9.80 14.24 7.53
C SER A 86 11.19 14.41 8.14
N SER A 87 11.59 13.52 9.06
CA SER A 87 12.92 13.49 9.65
C SER A 87 13.92 12.80 8.72
N LEU A 88 15.02 13.51 8.42
CA LEU A 88 16.14 12.93 7.67
C LEU A 88 16.74 11.74 8.41
N GLU A 89 16.97 11.90 9.71
CA GLU A 89 17.63 10.91 10.56
C GLU A 89 16.82 9.61 10.63
N GLU A 90 15.49 9.69 10.77
CA GLU A 90 14.64 8.50 10.82
C GLU A 90 14.59 7.76 9.47
N ILE A 91 14.62 8.48 8.35
CA ILE A 91 14.69 7.86 7.01
C ILE A 91 16.04 7.16 6.82
N GLU A 92 17.15 7.82 7.15
CA GLU A 92 18.50 7.24 7.01
C GLU A 92 18.67 6.00 7.92
N LYS A 93 18.15 6.05 9.13
CA LYS A 93 18.12 4.92 10.07
C LYS A 93 17.34 3.75 9.46
N ARG A 94 16.16 3.99 8.94
CA ARG A 94 15.31 2.95 8.37
C ARG A 94 15.91 2.32 7.12
N LEU A 95 16.47 3.11 6.20
CA LEU A 95 17.22 2.62 5.05
C LEU A 95 18.39 1.71 5.48
N THR A 96 19.09 2.08 6.55
CA THR A 96 20.19 1.28 7.11
C THR A 96 19.67 -0.05 7.68
N GLU A 97 18.57 -0.02 8.43
CA GLU A 97 17.93 -1.21 9.00
C GLU A 97 17.44 -2.18 7.91
N GLU A 98 16.98 -1.66 6.78
CA GLU A 98 16.54 -2.44 5.62
C GLU A 98 17.71 -2.92 4.74
N GLY A 99 18.95 -2.49 5.04
CA GLY A 99 20.16 -2.87 4.30
C GLY A 99 20.33 -2.17 2.95
N GLU A 100 19.66 -1.04 2.77
CA GLU A 100 19.70 -0.25 1.55
C GLU A 100 20.98 0.59 1.42
N ASP A 101 21.43 0.80 0.19
CA ASP A 101 22.55 1.72 -0.10
C ASP A 101 22.04 3.17 -0.10
N ILE A 102 22.28 3.88 1.00
CA ILE A 102 21.85 5.27 1.21
C ILE A 102 22.29 6.19 0.06
N SER A 103 23.42 5.91 -0.61
CA SER A 103 23.91 6.75 -1.71
C SER A 103 22.96 6.84 -2.89
N GLN A 104 22.15 5.81 -3.11
CA GLN A 104 21.15 5.75 -4.17
C GLN A 104 19.92 6.62 -3.89
N TYR A 105 19.70 6.96 -2.62
CA TYR A 105 18.54 7.76 -2.18
C TYR A 105 18.87 9.24 -1.96
N LYS A 106 20.06 9.70 -2.35
CA LYS A 106 20.50 11.07 -2.11
C LYS A 106 19.47 12.12 -2.54
N PHE A 107 18.91 12.00 -3.75
CA PHE A 107 17.92 12.95 -4.26
C PHE A 107 16.65 12.99 -3.39
N TYR A 108 16.26 11.85 -2.81
CA TYR A 108 15.12 11.76 -1.91
C TYR A 108 15.42 12.34 -0.53
N LEU A 109 16.60 12.04 0.02
CA LEU A 109 17.07 12.58 1.30
C LEU A 109 17.26 14.09 1.25
N ASP A 110 17.69 14.64 0.12
CA ASP A 110 17.82 16.08 -0.08
C ASP A 110 16.50 16.83 0.09
N THR A 111 15.35 16.19 -0.20
CA THR A 111 14.02 16.78 0.06
C THR A 111 13.71 16.95 1.56
N ARG A 112 14.49 16.31 2.45
CA ARG A 112 14.41 16.50 3.90
C ARG A 112 15.56 17.39 4.40
N ARG A 113 16.75 17.24 3.82
CA ARG A 113 17.93 18.02 4.21
C ARG A 113 17.75 19.52 3.99
N TYR A 114 17.09 19.93 2.93
CA TYR A 114 16.84 21.33 2.59
C TYR A 114 15.54 21.89 3.16
N GLY A 115 14.88 21.15 4.03
CA GLY A 115 13.66 21.54 4.71
C GLY A 115 12.48 20.64 4.36
N SER A 116 11.73 20.24 5.38
CA SER A 116 10.55 19.39 5.23
C SER A 116 9.46 19.87 6.16
N VAL A 117 8.23 19.55 5.80
CA VAL A 117 7.02 19.78 6.61
C VAL A 117 6.22 18.47 6.68
N PRO A 118 5.33 18.30 7.66
CA PRO A 118 4.39 17.18 7.64
C PRO A 118 3.63 17.14 6.31
N HIS A 119 3.68 16.00 5.64
CA HIS A 119 3.03 15.81 4.34
C HIS A 119 2.62 14.34 4.15
N GLY A 120 1.71 14.12 3.24
CA GLY A 120 1.30 12.80 2.80
C GLY A 120 1.42 12.65 1.29
N GLY A 121 1.26 11.43 0.83
CA GLY A 121 1.23 11.13 -0.59
C GLY A 121 0.57 9.80 -0.85
N PHE A 122 0.05 9.63 -2.05
CA PHE A 122 -0.57 8.39 -2.48
C PHE A 122 -0.26 8.09 -3.95
N GLY A 123 -0.30 6.81 -4.28
CA GLY A 123 -0.33 6.33 -5.66
C GLY A 123 -1.70 5.80 -5.99
N LEU A 124 -2.23 6.15 -7.16
CA LEU A 124 -3.51 5.66 -7.66
C LEU A 124 -3.27 4.81 -8.90
N GLY A 125 -3.74 3.56 -8.87
CA GLY A 125 -3.74 2.67 -10.02
C GLY A 125 -4.80 3.09 -11.05
N VAL A 126 -4.42 3.90 -12.04
CA VAL A 126 -5.37 4.44 -13.03
C VAL A 126 -6.12 3.31 -13.75
N GLU A 127 -5.42 2.29 -14.16
CA GLU A 127 -6.00 1.13 -14.84
C GLU A 127 -6.99 0.37 -13.95
N ARG A 128 -6.65 0.17 -12.67
CA ARG A 128 -7.56 -0.46 -11.71
C ARG A 128 -8.81 0.39 -11.47
N MET A 129 -8.63 1.70 -11.33
CA MET A 129 -9.73 2.64 -11.17
C MET A 129 -10.68 2.61 -12.39
N ILE A 130 -10.13 2.60 -13.60
CA ILE A 130 -10.92 2.50 -14.84
C ILE A 130 -11.62 1.13 -14.89
N SER A 131 -10.92 0.02 -14.58
CA SER A 131 -11.55 -1.30 -14.52
C SER A 131 -12.77 -1.31 -13.61
N TRP A 132 -12.65 -0.76 -12.41
CA TRP A 132 -13.74 -0.68 -11.46
C TRP A 132 -14.91 0.18 -11.98
N ILE A 133 -14.65 1.40 -12.45
CA ILE A 133 -15.68 2.31 -12.95
C ILE A 133 -16.44 1.72 -14.16
N CYS A 134 -15.71 1.00 -15.03
CA CYS A 134 -16.28 0.43 -16.27
C CYS A 134 -16.73 -1.02 -16.11
N GLY A 135 -16.56 -1.65 -14.95
CA GLY A 135 -16.93 -3.05 -14.73
C GLY A 135 -16.15 -4.04 -15.61
N LEU A 136 -14.82 -3.81 -15.77
CA LEU A 136 -13.97 -4.63 -16.63
C LEU A 136 -13.27 -5.73 -15.81
N ASP A 137 -13.24 -6.95 -16.34
CA ASP A 137 -12.58 -8.09 -15.71
C ASP A 137 -11.04 -8.02 -15.76
N SER A 138 -10.50 -7.25 -16.68
CA SER A 138 -9.05 -7.18 -16.89
C SER A 138 -8.55 -5.74 -17.06
N ILE A 139 -7.54 -5.38 -16.29
CA ILE A 139 -6.84 -4.08 -16.44
C ILE A 139 -6.22 -3.88 -17.84
N LYS A 140 -6.00 -4.96 -18.61
CA LYS A 140 -5.49 -4.87 -19.98
C LYS A 140 -6.46 -4.17 -20.93
N ASP A 141 -7.76 -4.24 -20.62
CA ASP A 141 -8.80 -3.65 -21.43
C ASP A 141 -8.97 -2.14 -21.18
N THR A 142 -8.27 -1.60 -20.18
CA THR A 142 -8.28 -0.17 -19.84
C THR A 142 -7.28 0.66 -20.65
N ILE A 143 -6.35 0.02 -21.36
CA ILE A 143 -5.32 0.71 -22.14
C ILE A 143 -5.34 0.29 -23.61
N PRO A 144 -5.07 1.23 -24.54
CA PRO A 144 -5.18 0.97 -25.99
C PRO A 144 -4.17 -0.09 -26.48
N PHE A 145 -2.99 -0.18 -25.85
CA PHE A 145 -1.88 -1.03 -26.30
C PHE A 145 -1.30 -1.85 -25.15
N PRO A 146 -2.06 -2.81 -24.59
CA PRO A 146 -1.57 -3.61 -23.47
C PRO A 146 -0.41 -4.51 -23.92
N ARG A 147 0.66 -4.51 -23.11
CA ARG A 147 1.76 -5.46 -23.28
C ARG A 147 1.42 -6.76 -22.54
N THR A 148 1.54 -7.87 -23.25
CA THR A 148 1.30 -9.20 -22.71
C THR A 148 2.45 -10.11 -23.10
N MET A 149 2.48 -11.32 -22.56
CA MET A 149 3.50 -12.32 -22.94
C MET A 149 3.51 -12.63 -24.43
N LEU A 150 2.35 -12.54 -25.09
CA LEU A 150 2.22 -12.79 -26.55
C LEU A 150 2.30 -11.51 -27.39
N ARG A 151 2.06 -10.36 -26.78
CA ARG A 151 2.06 -9.06 -27.46
C ARG A 151 2.87 -8.04 -26.63
N TRP A 152 4.16 -7.97 -26.92
CA TRP A 152 5.10 -7.06 -26.25
C TRP A 152 5.53 -5.84 -27.10
N LYS A 153 5.13 -5.84 -28.37
CA LYS A 153 5.25 -4.68 -29.28
C LYS A 153 3.86 -4.11 -29.58
N PRO A 154 3.74 -2.82 -29.79
CA PRO A 154 2.50 -2.17 -30.21
C PRO A 154 1.93 -2.78 -31.49
#